data_14b1dffb9752bf43d2af26cc46df5a4d
#
_entry.id   14b1dffb9752bf43d2af26cc46df5a4d
#
_cell.length_a   1.000
_cell.length_b   1.000
_cell.length_c   1.000
_cell.angle_alpha   90.00
_cell.angle_beta   90.00
_cell.angle_gamma   90.00
#
_symmetry.space_group_name_H-M   'P 1'
#
loop_
_entity.id
_entity.type
_entity.pdbx_description
1 polymer ?
#
loop_
_entity_poly.entity_id
_entity_poly.type
_entity_poly.pdbx_seq_one_letter_code
_entity_poly.pdbx_strand_id
1 'polypeptide(L)'
;MRLLVFEFITGGGFINQPLPPSLLQEGYLMRNALLDDLCLLNKLELLVLHDERVAFAVETHHKYIRYLIINTGKDIQELLLEKSSLYDVVWLIAPETEGILARWAQFFNEQGKKMCLSGQEAIDLCQDKLATFNRLQKAGVACIPSFLFTSKVVIEPGLWVLKANDSVGCDEVYLLQEEQHWKAVLAKLIPEHRYILQPYIAGKVLSLSCLFYQGQAFFICCNEQQMTIERQQFILSACRVNVQTEKCQQYQQLCQSIAAAIPQLFGYIGIDFIETEAGENLILEINPRLTSSYAGINEATGLNVAELVLAMLNKKIPIFKKTKNHPVLIDIN
;
A
#
# COMPACT_ATOMS: atom_id res chain seq x y z
N MET A 1 -24.81 -2.08 -7.06
CA MET A 1 -23.92 -2.43 -5.91
C MET A 1 -23.61 -1.14 -5.17
N ARG A 2 -23.79 -1.16 -3.86
CA ARG A 2 -23.55 0.00 -2.98
C ARG A 2 -22.16 -0.15 -2.37
N LEU A 3 -21.24 0.70 -2.77
CA LEU A 3 -19.83 0.64 -2.41
C LEU A 3 -19.43 1.84 -1.55
N LEU A 4 -18.88 1.58 -0.37
CA LEU A 4 -18.20 2.59 0.44
C LEU A 4 -16.73 2.65 0.04
N VAL A 5 -16.26 3.84 -0.30
CA VAL A 5 -14.81 4.14 -0.43
C VAL A 5 -14.37 4.88 0.83
N PHE A 6 -13.44 4.28 1.55
CA PHE A 6 -12.84 4.87 2.73
C PHE A 6 -11.32 4.87 2.58
N GLU A 7 -10.77 5.99 2.14
CA GLU A 7 -9.36 6.30 2.26
C GLU A 7 -9.18 7.03 3.60
N PHE A 8 -8.35 6.47 4.47
CA PHE A 8 -8.27 6.83 5.89
C PHE A 8 -7.88 8.30 6.12
N ILE A 9 -6.89 8.81 5.39
CA ILE A 9 -6.36 10.16 5.62
C ILE A 9 -7.38 11.22 5.19
N THR A 10 -7.87 11.10 3.95
CA THR A 10 -8.83 12.05 3.35
C THR A 10 -10.27 11.81 3.79
N GLY A 11 -10.54 10.68 4.43
CA GLY A 11 -11.86 10.27 4.91
C GLY A 11 -12.10 10.52 6.39
N GLY A 12 -11.22 11.28 7.06
CA GLY A 12 -11.41 11.72 8.44
C GLY A 12 -10.75 10.85 9.50
N GLY A 13 -9.87 9.91 9.13
CA GLY A 13 -9.15 9.07 10.10
C GLY A 13 -8.32 9.87 11.10
N PHE A 14 -7.88 11.09 10.72
CA PHE A 14 -7.22 12.07 11.57
C PHE A 14 -8.12 13.28 11.93
N ILE A 15 -9.45 13.11 11.99
CA ILE A 15 -10.37 14.24 12.17
C ILE A 15 -10.10 15.07 13.44
N ASN A 16 -9.59 14.43 14.49
CA ASN A 16 -9.25 15.05 15.76
C ASN A 16 -7.73 15.32 15.93
N GLN A 17 -6.94 15.16 14.86
CA GLN A 17 -5.49 15.33 14.84
C GLN A 17 -5.07 16.16 13.61
N PRO A 18 -3.87 16.76 13.58
CA PRO A 18 -3.34 17.39 12.38
C PRO A 18 -3.23 16.38 11.23
N LEU A 19 -3.56 16.83 10.02
CA LEU A 19 -3.36 16.03 8.80
C LEU A 19 -1.87 16.01 8.43
N PRO A 20 -1.21 14.85 8.35
CA PRO A 20 0.17 14.77 7.89
C PRO A 20 0.25 15.10 6.38
N PRO A 21 1.00 16.14 5.95
CA PRO A 21 0.95 16.59 4.55
C PRO A 21 1.36 15.54 3.51
N SER A 22 2.41 14.75 3.79
CA SER A 22 2.88 13.69 2.88
C SER A 22 1.84 12.59 2.71
N LEU A 23 1.28 12.08 3.81
CA LEU A 23 0.22 11.07 3.76
C LEU A 23 -1.06 11.59 3.13
N LEU A 24 -1.37 12.88 3.32
CA LEU A 24 -2.53 13.51 2.70
C LEU A 24 -2.42 13.51 1.17
N GLN A 25 -1.26 13.86 0.63
CA GLN A 25 -1.02 13.86 -0.82
C GLN A 25 -1.15 12.45 -1.41
N GLU A 26 -0.52 11.45 -0.78
CA GLU A 26 -0.63 10.06 -1.24
C GLU A 26 -2.06 9.52 -1.14
N GLY A 27 -2.74 9.75 -0.02
CA GLY A 27 -4.14 9.35 0.17
C GLY A 27 -5.06 9.97 -0.87
N TYR A 28 -4.85 11.26 -1.16
CA TYR A 28 -5.59 12.00 -2.17
C TYR A 28 -5.40 11.41 -3.58
N LEU A 29 -4.16 11.10 -3.95
CA LEU A 29 -3.83 10.45 -5.24
C LEU A 29 -4.52 9.09 -5.37
N MET A 30 -4.37 8.22 -4.39
CA MET A 30 -4.97 6.88 -4.41
C MET A 30 -6.50 6.93 -4.46
N ARG A 31 -7.11 7.78 -3.61
CA ARG A 31 -8.57 7.93 -3.57
C ARG A 31 -9.12 8.42 -4.89
N ASN A 32 -8.55 9.47 -5.47
CA ASN A 32 -9.08 10.06 -6.69
C ASN A 32 -8.94 9.11 -7.87
N ALA A 33 -7.77 8.47 -8.04
CA ALA A 33 -7.58 7.47 -9.10
C ALA A 33 -8.57 6.30 -8.96
N LEU A 34 -8.84 5.84 -7.73
CA LEU A 34 -9.86 4.82 -7.51
C LEU A 34 -11.26 5.31 -7.88
N LEU A 35 -11.61 6.55 -7.51
CA LEU A 35 -12.92 7.12 -7.85
C LEU A 35 -13.08 7.28 -9.36
N ASP A 36 -12.04 7.71 -10.07
CA ASP A 36 -12.05 7.83 -11.53
C ASP A 36 -12.30 6.45 -12.18
N ASP A 37 -11.60 5.41 -11.75
CA ASP A 37 -11.82 4.04 -12.22
C ASP A 37 -13.26 3.55 -11.93
N LEU A 38 -13.76 3.76 -10.70
CA LEU A 38 -15.09 3.33 -10.29
C LEU A 38 -16.22 4.08 -11.04
N CYS A 39 -16.01 5.34 -11.37
CA CYS A 39 -17.01 6.16 -12.08
C CYS A 39 -17.17 5.78 -13.56
N LEU A 40 -16.18 5.08 -14.12
CA LEU A 40 -16.31 4.46 -15.46
C LEU A 40 -17.27 3.24 -15.44
N LEU A 41 -17.57 2.71 -14.26
CA LEU A 41 -18.39 1.52 -14.12
C LEU A 41 -19.87 1.87 -13.96
N ASN A 42 -20.72 1.22 -14.76
CA ASN A 42 -22.16 1.39 -14.65
C ASN A 42 -22.74 0.67 -13.41
N LYS A 43 -23.82 1.22 -12.85
CA LYS A 43 -24.61 0.61 -11.76
C LYS A 43 -23.89 0.49 -10.41
N LEU A 44 -22.95 1.39 -10.12
CA LEU A 44 -22.40 1.57 -8.78
C LEU A 44 -23.06 2.78 -8.11
N GLU A 45 -23.45 2.60 -6.85
CA GLU A 45 -23.77 3.67 -5.93
C GLU A 45 -22.57 3.86 -5.02
N LEU A 46 -21.90 4.99 -5.16
CA LEU A 46 -20.66 5.29 -4.43
C LEU A 46 -20.97 6.18 -3.22
N LEU A 47 -20.60 5.70 -2.05
CA LEU A 47 -20.53 6.47 -0.81
C LEU A 47 -19.05 6.69 -0.48
N VAL A 48 -18.64 7.94 -0.28
CA VAL A 48 -17.24 8.30 -0.03
C VAL A 48 -17.13 9.05 1.28
N LEU A 49 -16.32 8.57 2.20
CA LEU A 49 -15.97 9.33 3.39
C LEU A 49 -15.07 10.52 3.01
N HIS A 50 -15.35 11.69 3.56
CA HIS A 50 -14.63 12.90 3.23
C HIS A 50 -14.44 13.78 4.47
N ASP A 51 -13.19 14.03 4.84
CA ASP A 51 -12.82 14.96 5.89
C ASP A 51 -13.12 16.40 5.45
N GLU A 52 -13.87 17.17 6.24
CA GLU A 52 -14.25 18.53 5.91
C GLU A 52 -13.07 19.49 5.65
N ARG A 53 -11.89 19.16 6.17
CA ARG A 53 -10.65 19.93 6.02
C ARG A 53 -9.93 19.68 4.68
N VAL A 54 -10.31 18.62 3.97
CA VAL A 54 -9.69 18.23 2.69
C VAL A 54 -10.43 18.89 1.54
N ALA A 55 -9.71 19.50 0.61
CA ALA A 55 -10.31 20.07 -0.59
C ALA A 55 -10.98 18.99 -1.46
N PHE A 56 -12.16 19.30 -2.01
CA PHE A 56 -12.73 18.47 -3.06
C PHE A 56 -11.87 18.60 -4.34
N ALA A 57 -11.66 17.48 -5.04
CA ALA A 57 -11.09 17.55 -6.37
C ALA A 57 -12.05 18.31 -7.30
N VAL A 58 -11.55 19.34 -7.96
CA VAL A 58 -12.36 20.26 -8.79
C VAL A 58 -13.01 19.54 -9.98
N GLU A 59 -12.42 18.41 -10.41
CA GLU A 59 -12.82 17.68 -11.63
C GLU A 59 -13.78 16.49 -11.38
N THR A 60 -14.01 16.10 -10.14
CA THR A 60 -14.89 14.95 -9.82
C THR A 60 -16.36 15.34 -9.76
N HIS A 61 -16.92 15.85 -10.87
CA HIS A 61 -18.36 16.02 -11.02
C HIS A 61 -19.05 14.68 -11.38
N HIS A 62 -18.79 13.65 -10.61
CA HIS A 62 -19.47 12.37 -10.82
C HIS A 62 -20.84 12.41 -10.17
N LYS A 63 -21.91 12.49 -10.95
CA LYS A 63 -23.32 12.52 -10.52
C LYS A 63 -23.74 11.36 -9.62
N TYR A 64 -22.90 10.36 -9.49
CA TYR A 64 -23.17 9.11 -8.76
C TYR A 64 -22.43 8.97 -7.45
N ILE A 65 -21.59 9.97 -7.08
CA ILE A 65 -20.89 9.97 -5.79
C ILE A 65 -21.71 10.73 -4.75
N ARG A 66 -21.95 10.04 -3.63
CA ARG A 66 -22.47 10.64 -2.42
C ARG A 66 -21.36 10.74 -1.38
N TYR A 67 -21.05 11.96 -0.94
CA TYR A 67 -20.06 12.18 0.11
C TYR A 67 -20.72 12.13 1.49
N LEU A 68 -20.07 11.45 2.42
CA LEU A 68 -20.37 11.48 3.84
C LEU A 68 -19.29 12.32 4.52
N ILE A 69 -19.66 13.56 4.87
CA ILE A 69 -18.73 14.54 5.41
C ILE A 69 -18.47 14.23 6.89
N ILE A 70 -17.18 14.13 7.23
CA ILE A 70 -16.71 13.92 8.59
C ILE A 70 -16.24 15.26 9.15
N ASN A 71 -16.85 15.67 10.27
CA ASN A 71 -16.57 16.92 10.97
C ASN A 71 -15.87 16.63 12.29
N THR A 72 -15.11 17.57 12.80
CA THR A 72 -14.44 17.49 14.11
C THR A 72 -15.44 17.09 15.21
N GLY A 73 -15.01 16.18 16.08
CA GLY A 73 -15.81 15.66 17.20
C GLY A 73 -16.77 14.51 16.86
N LYS A 74 -16.85 14.07 15.58
CA LYS A 74 -17.61 12.87 15.22
C LYS A 74 -16.79 11.61 15.41
N ASP A 75 -17.44 10.57 15.93
CA ASP A 75 -16.92 9.21 15.89
C ASP A 75 -17.27 8.57 14.54
N ILE A 76 -16.24 8.20 13.77
CA ILE A 76 -16.42 7.61 12.45
C ILE A 76 -17.05 6.21 12.55
N GLN A 77 -16.68 5.42 13.56
CA GLN A 77 -17.22 4.07 13.73
C GLN A 77 -18.74 4.13 14.04
N GLU A 78 -19.12 5.02 14.97
CA GLU A 78 -20.53 5.23 15.29
C GLU A 78 -21.33 5.68 14.05
N LEU A 79 -20.81 6.65 13.28
CA LEU A 79 -21.42 7.12 12.05
C LEU A 79 -21.55 6.01 11.01
N LEU A 80 -20.53 5.17 10.83
CA LEU A 80 -20.56 4.06 9.88
C LEU A 80 -21.53 2.96 10.28
N LEU A 81 -21.68 2.71 11.59
CA LEU A 81 -22.73 1.80 12.10
C LEU A 81 -24.12 2.34 11.80
N GLU A 82 -24.38 3.61 12.08
CA GLU A 82 -25.65 4.28 11.79
C GLU A 82 -25.98 4.25 10.29
N LYS A 83 -24.98 4.42 9.43
CA LYS A 83 -25.14 4.43 7.96
C LYS A 83 -24.92 3.06 7.32
N SER A 84 -24.80 2.00 8.10
CA SER A 84 -24.44 0.65 7.63
C SER A 84 -25.38 0.10 6.54
N SER A 85 -26.65 0.52 6.52
CA SER A 85 -27.61 0.13 5.47
C SER A 85 -27.34 0.77 4.10
N LEU A 86 -26.46 1.77 3.99
CA LEU A 86 -26.17 2.49 2.75
C LEU A 86 -25.11 1.80 1.88
N TYR A 87 -24.38 0.81 2.39
CA TYR A 87 -23.32 0.12 1.65
C TYR A 87 -23.24 -1.37 1.99
N ASP A 88 -22.85 -2.17 1.01
CA ASP A 88 -22.69 -3.63 1.13
C ASP A 88 -21.24 -4.06 0.98
N VAL A 89 -20.46 -3.26 0.24
CA VAL A 89 -19.07 -3.50 -0.11
C VAL A 89 -18.23 -2.32 0.37
N VAL A 90 -17.03 -2.57 0.82
CA VAL A 90 -16.08 -1.55 1.28
C VAL A 90 -14.76 -1.64 0.52
N TRP A 91 -14.30 -0.53 0.00
CA TRP A 91 -12.94 -0.35 -0.46
C TRP A 91 -12.19 0.51 0.54
N LEU A 92 -11.39 -0.14 1.35
CA LEU A 92 -10.59 0.50 2.39
C LEU A 92 -9.17 0.76 1.87
N ILE A 93 -8.69 1.99 2.05
CA ILE A 93 -7.31 2.40 1.84
C ILE A 93 -6.85 3.03 3.16
N ALA A 94 -5.92 2.40 3.86
CA ALA A 94 -5.43 2.88 5.14
C ALA A 94 -3.98 2.44 5.34
N PRO A 95 -3.18 3.17 6.13
CA PRO A 95 -1.82 2.77 6.45
C PRO A 95 -1.81 1.55 7.37
N GLU A 96 -0.74 0.77 7.29
CA GLU A 96 -0.47 -0.38 8.17
C GLU A 96 0.00 0.06 9.56
N THR A 97 0.59 1.24 9.65
CA THR A 97 1.15 1.84 10.87
C THR A 97 0.18 1.73 12.05
N GLU A 98 0.68 1.32 13.21
CA GLU A 98 -0.11 1.11 14.42
C GLU A 98 -1.30 0.16 14.25
N GLY A 99 -1.30 -0.68 13.21
CA GLY A 99 -2.38 -1.60 12.90
C GLY A 99 -3.69 -0.92 12.44
N ILE A 100 -3.63 0.29 11.90
CA ILE A 100 -4.83 1.05 11.47
C ILE A 100 -5.60 0.26 10.41
N LEU A 101 -4.92 -0.23 9.35
CA LEU A 101 -5.56 -1.02 8.30
C LEU A 101 -6.26 -2.27 8.87
N ALA A 102 -5.57 -3.00 9.76
CA ALA A 102 -6.08 -4.23 10.37
C ALA A 102 -7.33 -3.96 11.22
N ARG A 103 -7.30 -2.91 12.07
CA ARG A 103 -8.46 -2.55 12.91
C ARG A 103 -9.68 -2.14 12.11
N TRP A 104 -9.51 -1.37 11.02
CA TRP A 104 -10.64 -0.99 10.17
C TRP A 104 -11.16 -2.16 9.33
N ALA A 105 -10.27 -3.05 8.86
CA ALA A 105 -10.68 -4.28 8.18
C ALA A 105 -11.51 -5.17 9.12
N GLN A 106 -11.05 -5.36 10.37
CA GLN A 106 -11.78 -6.10 11.38
C GLN A 106 -13.16 -5.47 11.64
N PHE A 107 -13.23 -4.15 11.85
CA PHE A 107 -14.49 -3.43 12.08
C PHE A 107 -15.53 -3.70 10.99
N PHE A 108 -15.15 -3.66 9.72
CA PHE A 108 -16.08 -3.94 8.63
C PHE A 108 -16.41 -5.43 8.49
N ASN A 109 -15.47 -6.33 8.76
CA ASN A 109 -15.70 -7.78 8.75
C ASN A 109 -16.72 -8.18 9.83
N GLU A 110 -16.65 -7.61 11.03
CA GLU A 110 -17.60 -7.84 12.12
C GLU A 110 -19.02 -7.40 11.75
N GLN A 111 -19.16 -6.42 10.86
CA GLN A 111 -20.45 -6.00 10.31
C GLN A 111 -20.90 -6.82 9.11
N GLY A 112 -20.17 -7.86 8.71
CA GLY A 112 -20.49 -8.71 7.57
C GLY A 112 -20.36 -8.02 6.20
N LYS A 113 -19.56 -6.95 6.10
CA LYS A 113 -19.32 -6.24 4.84
C LYS A 113 -18.35 -7.02 3.96
N LYS A 114 -18.57 -6.99 2.65
CA LYS A 114 -17.60 -7.52 1.68
C LYS A 114 -16.48 -6.51 1.49
N MET A 115 -15.23 -6.97 1.51
CA MET A 115 -14.06 -6.10 1.39
C MET A 115 -13.38 -6.24 0.04
N CYS A 116 -13.04 -5.12 -0.60
CA CYS A 116 -12.09 -5.07 -1.73
C CYS A 116 -10.64 -5.07 -1.21
N LEU A 117 -10.34 -5.99 -0.29
CA LEU A 117 -9.09 -6.04 0.47
C LEU A 117 -8.78 -7.47 0.84
N SER A 118 -7.52 -7.77 1.11
CA SER A 118 -7.07 -9.08 1.63
C SER A 118 -7.76 -9.46 2.93
N GLY A 119 -7.81 -10.75 3.23
CA GLY A 119 -8.31 -11.25 4.50
C GLY A 119 -7.43 -10.82 5.68
N GLN A 120 -8.02 -10.81 6.89
CA GLN A 120 -7.38 -10.33 8.12
C GLN A 120 -5.99 -10.95 8.35
N GLU A 121 -5.84 -12.26 8.18
CA GLU A 121 -4.56 -12.96 8.36
C GLU A 121 -3.45 -12.44 7.44
N ALA A 122 -3.78 -12.09 6.20
CA ALA A 122 -2.82 -11.54 5.26
C ALA A 122 -2.46 -10.09 5.61
N ILE A 123 -3.44 -9.30 6.07
CA ILE A 123 -3.20 -7.93 6.54
C ILE A 123 -2.29 -7.95 7.77
N ASP A 124 -2.60 -8.79 8.77
CA ASP A 124 -1.83 -8.91 10.01
C ASP A 124 -0.40 -9.39 9.74
N LEU A 125 -0.22 -10.27 8.77
CA LEU A 125 1.10 -10.73 8.35
C LEU A 125 1.87 -9.62 7.63
N CYS A 126 1.26 -8.95 6.66
CA CYS A 126 1.96 -7.98 5.80
C CYS A 126 2.30 -6.67 6.53
N GLN A 127 1.52 -6.27 7.54
CA GLN A 127 1.85 -5.09 8.36
C GLN A 127 3.11 -5.30 9.21
N ASP A 128 3.46 -6.54 9.58
CA ASP A 128 4.68 -6.89 10.31
C ASP A 128 5.77 -7.30 9.30
N LYS A 129 6.70 -6.36 8.99
CA LYS A 129 7.78 -6.58 8.02
C LYS A 129 8.67 -7.76 8.38
N LEU A 130 8.94 -7.98 9.68
CA LEU A 130 9.75 -9.11 10.14
C LEU A 130 9.01 -10.44 9.97
N ALA A 131 7.72 -10.49 10.27
CA ALA A 131 6.89 -11.67 10.07
C ALA A 131 6.75 -12.00 8.57
N THR A 132 6.57 -10.98 7.72
CA THR A 132 6.56 -11.11 6.26
C THR A 132 7.87 -11.68 5.74
N PHE A 133 9.00 -11.11 6.15
CA PHE A 133 10.33 -11.63 5.82
C PHE A 133 10.47 -13.12 6.18
N ASN A 134 10.15 -13.49 7.43
CA ASN A 134 10.24 -14.87 7.89
C ASN A 134 9.34 -15.84 7.07
N ARG A 135 8.14 -15.40 6.73
CA ARG A 135 7.20 -16.18 5.91
C ARG A 135 7.74 -16.42 4.51
N LEU A 136 8.23 -15.36 3.85
CA LEU A 136 8.73 -15.42 2.48
C LEU A 136 10.05 -16.21 2.41
N GLN A 137 10.97 -15.98 3.36
CA GLN A 137 12.22 -16.75 3.45
C GLN A 137 11.97 -18.24 3.62
N LYS A 138 11.02 -18.63 4.48
CA LYS A 138 10.62 -20.03 4.67
C LYS A 138 10.02 -20.64 3.40
N ALA A 139 9.41 -19.83 2.55
CA ALA A 139 8.87 -20.26 1.25
C ALA A 139 9.93 -20.23 0.12
N GLY A 140 11.18 -19.87 0.41
CA GLY A 140 12.25 -19.79 -0.59
C GLY A 140 12.17 -18.53 -1.49
N VAL A 141 11.40 -17.52 -1.11
CA VAL A 141 11.35 -16.23 -1.82
C VAL A 141 12.49 -15.35 -1.32
N ALA A 142 13.29 -14.83 -2.25
CA ALA A 142 14.42 -13.96 -1.93
C ALA A 142 13.92 -12.62 -1.35
N CYS A 143 14.41 -12.28 -0.16
CA CYS A 143 14.05 -11.07 0.58
C CYS A 143 15.30 -10.43 1.17
N ILE A 144 15.22 -9.14 1.49
CA ILE A 144 16.28 -8.48 2.24
C ILE A 144 16.30 -9.05 3.66
N PRO A 145 17.47 -9.57 4.14
CA PRO A 145 17.61 -10.08 5.50
C PRO A 145 17.14 -9.05 6.53
N SER A 146 16.26 -9.45 7.43
CA SER A 146 15.61 -8.56 8.40
C SER A 146 15.77 -9.12 9.82
N PHE A 147 16.21 -8.27 10.74
CA PHE A 147 16.49 -8.64 12.12
C PHE A 147 15.72 -7.71 13.07
N LEU A 148 15.19 -8.25 14.15
CA LEU A 148 14.62 -7.40 15.20
C LEU A 148 15.75 -6.54 15.81
N PHE A 149 15.57 -5.23 15.78
CA PHE A 149 16.52 -4.32 16.44
C PHE A 149 16.25 -4.32 17.96
N THR A 150 17.32 -4.53 18.71
CA THR A 150 17.33 -4.41 20.18
C THR A 150 18.63 -3.74 20.61
N SER A 151 18.65 -3.16 21.81
CA SER A 151 19.86 -2.53 22.36
C SER A 151 21.05 -3.49 22.55
N LYS A 152 20.84 -4.81 22.38
CA LYS A 152 21.88 -5.84 22.50
C LYS A 152 22.44 -6.30 21.15
N VAL A 153 21.90 -5.81 20.04
CA VAL A 153 22.36 -6.19 18.70
C VAL A 153 23.76 -5.63 18.50
N VAL A 154 24.70 -6.52 18.23
CA VAL A 154 26.05 -6.14 17.77
C VAL A 154 25.95 -5.86 16.28
N ILE A 155 26.22 -4.62 15.90
CA ILE A 155 26.14 -4.16 14.52
C ILE A 155 27.51 -4.28 13.90
N GLU A 156 27.62 -5.08 12.86
CA GLU A 156 28.85 -5.18 12.07
C GLU A 156 29.10 -3.90 11.27
N PRO A 157 30.38 -3.55 10.99
CA PRO A 157 30.69 -2.41 10.13
C PRO A 157 30.02 -2.53 8.75
N GLY A 158 29.38 -1.46 8.30
CA GLY A 158 28.69 -1.43 7.01
C GLY A 158 27.57 -0.41 6.97
N LEU A 159 26.85 -0.42 5.85
CA LEU A 159 25.63 0.38 5.65
C LEU A 159 24.42 -0.43 6.10
N TRP A 160 23.61 0.18 6.95
CA TRP A 160 22.40 -0.45 7.49
C TRP A 160 21.20 0.44 7.32
N VAL A 161 20.03 -0.18 7.21
CA VAL A 161 18.73 0.50 7.25
C VAL A 161 18.02 0.10 8.53
N LEU A 162 17.70 1.08 9.37
CA LEU A 162 16.83 0.92 10.52
C LEU A 162 15.46 1.48 10.18
N LYS A 163 14.41 0.70 10.38
CA LYS A 163 13.04 1.16 10.11
C LYS A 163 12.03 0.60 11.12
N ALA A 164 10.96 1.35 11.35
CA ALA A 164 9.84 0.81 12.12
C ALA A 164 9.22 -0.41 11.40
N ASN A 165 8.84 -1.41 12.19
CA ASN A 165 8.40 -2.70 11.67
C ASN A 165 7.08 -2.61 10.88
N ASP A 166 6.26 -1.60 11.16
CA ASP A 166 4.94 -1.37 10.57
C ASP A 166 4.79 0.00 9.88
N SER A 167 5.91 0.74 9.66
CA SER A 167 5.90 2.05 8.99
C SER A 167 5.47 1.96 7.52
N VAL A 168 4.93 3.08 7.01
CA VAL A 168 4.51 3.28 5.61
C VAL A 168 5.14 4.55 5.04
N GLY A 169 5.22 4.68 3.73
CA GLY A 169 5.62 5.92 3.07
C GLY A 169 7.03 6.41 3.38
N CYS A 170 7.97 5.53 3.67
CA CYS A 170 9.33 5.85 4.12
C CYS A 170 9.43 6.57 5.47
N ASP A 171 8.32 6.65 6.23
CA ASP A 171 8.36 7.20 7.58
C ASP A 171 9.21 6.31 8.51
N GLU A 172 9.99 6.93 9.40
CA GLU A 172 10.92 6.24 10.30
C GLU A 172 11.87 5.23 9.59
N VAL A 173 12.36 5.56 8.39
CA VAL A 173 13.35 4.77 7.65
C VAL A 173 14.67 5.53 7.57
N TYR A 174 15.71 4.99 8.22
CA TYR A 174 17.01 5.66 8.41
C TYR A 174 18.15 4.85 7.83
N LEU A 175 19.04 5.53 7.06
CA LEU A 175 20.31 4.98 6.61
C LEU A 175 21.39 5.24 7.67
N LEU A 176 22.06 4.20 8.13
CA LEU A 176 23.06 4.24 9.19
C LEU A 176 24.38 3.72 8.68
N GLN A 177 25.44 4.49 8.85
CA GLN A 177 26.80 4.13 8.44
C GLN A 177 27.81 4.32 9.57
N GLU A 178 27.81 5.49 10.20
CA GLU A 178 28.79 5.91 11.17
C GLU A 178 28.19 5.92 12.59
N GLU A 179 29.06 5.81 13.61
CA GLU A 179 28.63 5.83 15.01
C GLU A 179 27.79 7.06 15.38
N GLN A 180 28.13 8.22 14.81
CA GLN A 180 27.35 9.44 15.02
C GLN A 180 25.94 9.37 14.45
N HIS A 181 25.74 8.69 13.29
CA HIS A 181 24.41 8.46 12.70
C HIS A 181 23.56 7.59 13.64
N TRP A 182 24.16 6.51 14.16
CA TRP A 182 23.51 5.64 15.12
C TRP A 182 23.04 6.43 16.35
N LYS A 183 23.92 7.21 16.99
CA LYS A 183 23.59 8.01 18.17
C LYS A 183 22.46 8.99 17.88
N ALA A 184 22.49 9.67 16.74
CA ALA A 184 21.50 10.66 16.34
C ALA A 184 20.14 10.04 16.08
N VAL A 185 20.08 8.84 15.46
CA VAL A 185 18.83 8.15 15.16
C VAL A 185 18.26 7.49 16.42
N LEU A 186 19.09 6.81 17.22
CA LEU A 186 18.63 6.17 18.46
C LEU A 186 17.97 7.15 19.44
N ALA A 187 18.42 8.41 19.45
CA ALA A 187 17.79 9.46 20.27
C ALA A 187 16.40 9.90 19.77
N LYS A 188 16.02 9.53 18.53
CA LYS A 188 14.74 9.88 17.94
C LYS A 188 13.73 8.73 17.95
N LEU A 189 14.19 7.50 18.22
CA LEU A 189 13.31 6.33 18.21
C LEU A 189 12.21 6.46 19.25
N ILE A 190 11.02 6.05 18.87
CA ILE A 190 9.86 5.98 19.75
C ILE A 190 9.96 4.66 20.54
N PRO A 191 10.05 4.70 21.87
CA PRO A 191 10.30 3.49 22.70
C PRO A 191 9.25 2.39 22.54
N GLU A 192 8.02 2.77 22.20
CA GLU A 192 6.88 1.87 22.05
C GLU A 192 6.89 1.16 20.69
N HIS A 193 7.63 1.70 19.70
CA HIS A 193 7.71 1.12 18.38
C HIS A 193 8.72 -0.03 18.32
N ARG A 194 8.40 -1.05 17.53
CA ARG A 194 9.32 -2.11 17.17
C ARG A 194 10.10 -1.70 15.93
N TYR A 195 11.39 -1.86 15.95
CA TYR A 195 12.27 -1.55 14.81
C TYR A 195 12.93 -2.81 14.28
N ILE A 196 13.17 -2.83 12.98
CA ILE A 196 13.96 -3.86 12.31
C ILE A 196 15.21 -3.24 11.70
N LEU A 197 16.23 -4.06 11.63
CA LEU A 197 17.52 -3.73 11.04
C LEU A 197 17.71 -4.58 9.79
N GLN A 198 18.12 -3.94 8.68
CA GLN A 198 18.38 -4.58 7.40
C GLN A 198 19.74 -4.11 6.87
N PRO A 199 20.56 -4.96 6.19
CA PRO A 199 21.70 -4.45 5.43
C PRO A 199 21.19 -3.51 4.33
N TYR A 200 21.90 -2.43 4.07
CA TYR A 200 21.62 -1.61 2.90
C TYR A 200 22.04 -2.36 1.63
N ILE A 201 21.11 -2.51 0.72
CA ILE A 201 21.33 -3.17 -0.57
C ILE A 201 21.32 -2.10 -1.67
N ALA A 202 22.44 -1.97 -2.38
CA ALA A 202 22.50 -1.10 -3.56
C ALA A 202 21.76 -1.76 -4.73
N GLY A 203 20.93 -0.97 -5.42
CA GLY A 203 20.16 -1.47 -6.55
C GLY A 203 19.07 -0.50 -6.98
N LYS A 204 18.25 -0.94 -7.94
CA LYS A 204 17.07 -0.19 -8.36
C LYS A 204 15.91 -0.46 -7.40
N VAL A 205 15.31 0.60 -6.90
CA VAL A 205 14.11 0.49 -6.05
C VAL A 205 12.89 0.41 -6.96
N LEU A 206 12.27 -0.75 -6.99
CA LEU A 206 11.16 -1.08 -7.86
C LEU A 206 9.95 -1.54 -7.06
N SER A 207 8.77 -1.45 -7.69
CA SER A 207 7.57 -2.10 -7.16
C SER A 207 6.80 -2.84 -8.25
N LEU A 208 6.04 -3.87 -7.86
CA LEU A 208 5.11 -4.55 -8.73
C LEU A 208 3.68 -4.19 -8.33
N SER A 209 2.87 -3.81 -9.31
CA SER A 209 1.42 -3.71 -9.18
C SER A 209 0.81 -5.03 -9.63
N CYS A 210 0.05 -5.69 -8.73
CA CYS A 210 -0.45 -7.04 -8.95
C CYS A 210 -1.89 -7.20 -8.48
N LEU A 211 -2.59 -8.21 -9.02
CA LEU A 211 -3.82 -8.73 -8.46
C LEU A 211 -3.58 -10.11 -7.86
N PHE A 212 -4.18 -10.39 -6.71
CA PHE A 212 -4.13 -11.69 -6.05
C PHE A 212 -5.54 -12.23 -5.87
N TYR A 213 -5.73 -13.50 -6.22
CA TYR A 213 -7.03 -14.16 -6.10
C TYR A 213 -6.86 -15.68 -5.94
N GLN A 214 -7.39 -16.22 -4.86
CA GLN A 214 -7.40 -17.68 -4.60
C GLN A 214 -6.02 -18.36 -4.74
N GLY A 215 -4.98 -17.77 -4.17
CA GLY A 215 -3.61 -18.29 -4.22
C GLY A 215 -2.93 -18.16 -5.58
N GLN A 216 -3.50 -17.38 -6.49
CA GLN A 216 -2.91 -17.02 -7.76
C GLN A 216 -2.58 -15.53 -7.79
N ALA A 217 -1.54 -15.17 -8.52
CA ALA A 217 -1.13 -13.79 -8.74
C ALA A 217 -1.13 -13.45 -10.23
N PHE A 218 -1.52 -12.22 -10.53
CA PHE A 218 -1.61 -11.66 -11.87
C PHE A 218 -0.81 -10.36 -11.90
N PHE A 219 0.36 -10.40 -12.51
CA PHE A 219 1.23 -9.24 -12.66
C PHE A 219 0.62 -8.20 -13.62
N ILE A 220 0.49 -6.96 -13.16
CA ILE A 220 0.01 -5.84 -13.97
C ILE A 220 1.20 -5.11 -14.58
N CYS A 221 2.03 -4.46 -13.76
CA CYS A 221 3.18 -3.68 -14.23
C CYS A 221 4.27 -3.58 -13.16
N CYS A 222 5.48 -3.28 -13.64
CA CYS A 222 6.61 -2.88 -12.80
C CYS A 222 6.69 -1.36 -12.78
N ASN A 223 7.02 -0.80 -11.61
CA ASN A 223 7.16 0.62 -11.39
C ASN A 223 8.55 0.91 -10.82
N GLU A 224 9.09 2.08 -11.12
CA GLU A 224 10.37 2.56 -10.57
C GLU A 224 10.09 3.68 -9.58
N GLN A 225 10.59 3.51 -8.36
CA GLN A 225 10.46 4.50 -7.29
C GLN A 225 11.66 5.46 -7.33
N GLN A 226 11.41 6.76 -7.41
CA GLN A 226 12.44 7.78 -7.36
C GLN A 226 12.70 8.16 -5.91
N MET A 227 13.80 7.60 -5.37
CA MET A 227 14.20 7.77 -3.98
C MET A 227 15.36 8.74 -3.85
N THR A 228 15.29 9.63 -2.87
CA THR A 228 16.43 10.43 -2.40
C THR A 228 16.73 10.13 -0.93
N ILE A 229 17.94 10.47 -0.49
CA ILE A 229 18.32 10.32 0.91
C ILE A 229 18.74 11.71 1.41
N GLU A 230 17.99 12.23 2.35
CA GLU A 230 18.25 13.53 2.99
C GLU A 230 18.36 13.35 4.50
N ARG A 231 19.45 13.82 5.08
CA ARG A 231 19.70 13.74 6.54
C ARG A 231 19.48 12.33 7.11
N GLN A 232 19.96 11.30 6.41
CA GLN A 232 19.82 9.87 6.70
C GLN A 232 18.39 9.31 6.55
N GLN A 233 17.42 10.07 6.07
CA GLN A 233 16.06 9.58 5.79
C GLN A 233 15.84 9.35 4.30
N PHE A 234 15.12 8.27 3.99
CA PHE A 234 14.67 8.02 2.63
C PHE A 234 13.42 8.85 2.33
N ILE A 235 13.37 9.43 1.14
CA ILE A 235 12.25 10.23 0.65
C ILE A 235 11.85 9.70 -0.72
N LEU A 236 10.58 9.31 -0.86
CA LEU A 236 9.98 8.95 -2.13
C LEU A 236 9.43 10.22 -2.79
N SER A 237 10.02 10.65 -3.89
CA SER A 237 9.62 11.88 -4.58
C SER A 237 8.63 11.65 -5.72
N ALA A 238 8.78 10.54 -6.44
CA ALA A 238 7.92 10.19 -7.56
C ALA A 238 7.94 8.69 -7.84
N CYS A 239 6.94 8.22 -8.57
CA CYS A 239 6.85 6.85 -9.06
C CYS A 239 6.64 6.83 -10.57
N ARG A 240 7.50 6.17 -11.32
CA ARG A 240 7.33 5.93 -12.76
C ARG A 240 6.61 4.61 -12.94
N VAL A 241 5.33 4.66 -13.23
CA VAL A 241 4.43 3.50 -13.38
C VAL A 241 4.61 2.85 -14.75
N ASN A 242 4.59 1.52 -14.80
CA ASN A 242 4.68 0.70 -16.01
C ASN A 242 5.98 0.93 -16.80
N VAL A 243 7.12 0.86 -16.08
CA VAL A 243 8.43 0.92 -16.76
C VAL A 243 8.60 -0.27 -17.72
N GLN A 244 9.18 0.00 -18.88
CA GLN A 244 9.40 -1.04 -19.87
C GLN A 244 10.48 -2.01 -19.37
N THR A 245 10.20 -3.30 -19.48
CA THR A 245 11.08 -4.36 -19.01
C THR A 245 10.88 -5.64 -19.80
N GLU A 246 11.96 -6.38 -20.02
CA GLU A 246 11.92 -7.74 -20.59
C GLU A 246 11.65 -8.82 -19.50
N LYS A 247 11.61 -8.43 -18.23
CA LYS A 247 11.50 -9.34 -17.07
C LYS A 247 10.05 -9.68 -16.68
N CYS A 248 9.05 -9.38 -17.51
CA CYS A 248 7.64 -9.60 -17.18
C CYS A 248 7.33 -11.04 -16.70
N GLN A 249 7.94 -12.05 -17.36
CA GLN A 249 7.76 -13.45 -16.97
C GLN A 249 8.39 -13.75 -15.60
N GLN A 250 9.56 -13.19 -15.32
CA GLN A 250 10.24 -13.34 -14.04
C GLN A 250 9.43 -12.68 -12.91
N TYR A 251 8.88 -11.49 -13.15
CA TYR A 251 8.01 -10.82 -12.17
C TYR A 251 6.69 -11.57 -11.94
N GLN A 252 6.08 -12.14 -12.99
CA GLN A 252 4.91 -13.00 -12.83
C GLN A 252 5.23 -14.23 -11.96
N GLN A 253 6.39 -14.87 -12.15
CA GLN A 253 6.83 -16.01 -11.33
C GLN A 253 7.07 -15.58 -9.87
N LEU A 254 7.69 -14.43 -9.65
CA LEU A 254 7.91 -13.87 -8.31
C LEU A 254 6.57 -13.64 -7.60
N CYS A 255 5.60 -12.98 -8.26
CA CYS A 255 4.27 -12.78 -7.73
C CYS A 255 3.57 -14.11 -7.40
N GLN A 256 3.73 -15.12 -8.26
CA GLN A 256 3.13 -16.44 -8.02
C GLN A 256 3.77 -17.17 -6.81
N SER A 257 5.08 -17.00 -6.59
CA SER A 257 5.76 -17.54 -5.40
C SER A 257 5.26 -16.86 -4.13
N ILE A 258 5.00 -15.56 -4.17
CA ILE A 258 4.39 -14.80 -3.06
C ILE A 258 2.94 -15.27 -2.82
N ALA A 259 2.15 -15.50 -3.87
CA ALA A 259 0.78 -16.02 -3.74
C ALA A 259 0.75 -17.41 -3.09
N ALA A 260 1.73 -18.25 -3.41
CA ALA A 260 1.87 -19.56 -2.77
C ALA A 260 2.27 -19.45 -1.29
N ALA A 261 3.12 -18.46 -0.94
CA ALA A 261 3.54 -18.21 0.45
C ALA A 261 2.43 -17.59 1.31
N ILE A 262 1.59 -16.74 0.70
CA ILE A 262 0.51 -16.01 1.38
C ILE A 262 -0.79 -16.14 0.55
N PRO A 263 -1.45 -17.33 0.55
CA PRO A 263 -2.61 -17.60 -0.31
C PRO A 263 -3.86 -16.80 0.06
N GLN A 264 -3.87 -16.13 1.23
CA GLN A 264 -4.97 -15.27 1.69
C GLN A 264 -4.93 -13.86 1.09
N LEU A 265 -3.90 -13.49 0.32
CA LEU A 265 -3.86 -12.22 -0.41
C LEU A 265 -5.01 -12.15 -1.42
N PHE A 266 -5.67 -10.98 -1.45
CA PHE A 266 -6.81 -10.72 -2.33
C PHE A 266 -6.83 -9.27 -2.79
N GLY A 267 -7.24 -9.06 -4.04
CA GLY A 267 -7.39 -7.73 -4.60
C GLY A 267 -6.07 -7.17 -5.14
N TYR A 268 -5.94 -5.85 -5.12
CA TYR A 268 -4.70 -5.19 -5.51
C TYR A 268 -3.66 -5.28 -4.40
N ILE A 269 -2.45 -5.61 -4.79
CA ILE A 269 -1.28 -5.73 -3.91
C ILE A 269 -0.10 -4.99 -4.55
N GLY A 270 0.53 -4.11 -3.79
CA GLY A 270 1.84 -3.54 -4.09
C GLY A 270 2.96 -4.38 -3.50
N ILE A 271 4.00 -4.67 -4.26
CA ILE A 271 5.16 -5.43 -3.79
C ILE A 271 6.40 -4.59 -4.05
N ASP A 272 7.06 -4.14 -2.99
CA ASP A 272 8.30 -3.36 -3.09
C ASP A 272 9.51 -4.28 -3.01
N PHE A 273 10.50 -4.04 -3.88
CA PHE A 273 11.71 -4.85 -3.96
C PHE A 273 12.90 -4.05 -4.48
N ILE A 274 14.09 -4.56 -4.22
CA ILE A 274 15.33 -4.04 -4.80
C ILE A 274 15.83 -5.03 -5.85
N GLU A 275 16.05 -4.54 -7.06
CA GLU A 275 16.78 -5.27 -8.09
C GLU A 275 18.25 -4.92 -7.99
N THR A 276 19.07 -5.89 -7.57
CA THR A 276 20.52 -5.73 -7.43
C THR A 276 21.21 -5.64 -8.79
N GLU A 277 22.46 -5.20 -8.82
CA GLU A 277 23.29 -5.21 -10.04
C GLU A 277 23.51 -6.64 -10.60
N ALA A 278 23.48 -7.66 -9.73
CA ALA A 278 23.52 -9.07 -10.13
C ALA A 278 22.20 -9.58 -10.73
N GLY A 279 21.15 -8.74 -10.75
CA GLY A 279 19.84 -9.08 -11.29
C GLY A 279 18.94 -9.88 -10.33
N GLU A 280 19.30 -9.97 -9.05
CA GLU A 280 18.45 -10.58 -8.02
C GLU A 280 17.35 -9.61 -7.62
N ASN A 281 16.13 -10.14 -7.39
CA ASN A 281 14.99 -9.38 -6.89
C ASN A 281 14.79 -9.71 -5.41
N LEU A 282 15.13 -8.78 -4.52
CA LEU A 282 15.02 -8.95 -3.08
C LEU A 282 13.79 -8.21 -2.56
N ILE A 283 12.78 -8.95 -2.11
CA ILE A 283 11.55 -8.36 -1.58
C ILE A 283 11.85 -7.52 -0.35
N LEU A 284 11.30 -6.31 -0.32
CA LEU A 284 11.40 -5.32 0.74
C LEU A 284 10.18 -5.33 1.64
N GLU A 285 8.97 -5.29 1.02
CA GLU A 285 7.67 -5.34 1.73
C GLU A 285 6.53 -5.69 0.77
N ILE A 286 5.40 -6.09 1.36
CA ILE A 286 4.14 -6.37 0.66
C ILE A 286 3.06 -5.46 1.24
N ASN A 287 2.45 -4.65 0.38
CA ASN A 287 1.39 -3.71 0.73
C ASN A 287 0.03 -4.29 0.29
N PRO A 288 -0.79 -4.87 1.20
CA PRO A 288 -2.04 -5.54 0.85
C PRO A 288 -3.20 -4.54 0.62
N ARG A 289 -2.91 -3.43 -0.06
CA ARG A 289 -3.80 -2.29 -0.36
C ARG A 289 -3.34 -1.53 -1.59
N LEU A 290 -4.09 -0.51 -1.99
CA LEU A 290 -3.61 0.43 -3.02
C LEU A 290 -2.33 1.13 -2.55
N THR A 291 -1.44 1.37 -3.51
CA THR A 291 -0.21 2.15 -3.35
C THR A 291 -0.23 3.35 -4.31
N SER A 292 0.64 4.32 -4.14
CA SER A 292 0.68 5.54 -4.96
C SER A 292 0.83 5.25 -6.45
N SER A 293 1.49 4.14 -6.82
CA SER A 293 1.59 3.69 -8.22
C SER A 293 0.24 3.34 -8.87
N TYR A 294 -0.80 3.02 -8.09
CA TYR A 294 -2.14 2.77 -8.60
C TYR A 294 -2.65 3.93 -9.47
N ALA A 295 -2.33 5.16 -9.08
CA ALA A 295 -2.81 6.37 -9.76
C ALA A 295 -2.41 6.44 -11.26
N GLY A 296 -1.30 5.81 -11.63
CA GLY A 296 -0.84 5.81 -13.04
C GLY A 296 -1.25 4.59 -13.85
N ILE A 297 -1.84 3.55 -13.25
CA ILE A 297 -2.03 2.26 -13.94
C ILE A 297 -3.00 2.37 -15.13
N ASN A 298 -4.15 3.01 -14.94
CA ASN A 298 -5.14 3.14 -16.01
C ASN A 298 -4.57 3.93 -17.20
N GLU A 299 -3.92 5.05 -16.94
CA GLU A 299 -3.28 5.85 -17.99
C GLU A 299 -2.19 5.07 -18.72
N ALA A 300 -1.32 4.37 -17.97
CA ALA A 300 -0.17 3.66 -18.52
C ALA A 300 -0.53 2.36 -19.26
N THR A 301 -1.60 1.67 -18.86
CA THR A 301 -1.92 0.32 -19.33
C THR A 301 -3.29 0.19 -20.00
N GLY A 302 -4.19 1.15 -19.77
CA GLY A 302 -5.59 1.10 -20.18
C GLY A 302 -6.43 0.11 -19.37
N LEU A 303 -5.94 -0.36 -18.21
CA LEU A 303 -6.66 -1.29 -17.35
C LEU A 303 -7.45 -0.53 -16.28
N ASN A 304 -8.72 -0.84 -16.14
CA ASN A 304 -9.50 -0.46 -14.97
C ASN A 304 -9.34 -1.53 -13.89
N VAL A 305 -8.42 -1.30 -12.96
CA VAL A 305 -8.10 -2.26 -11.90
C VAL A 305 -9.26 -2.41 -10.91
N ALA A 306 -10.03 -1.35 -10.69
CA ALA A 306 -11.21 -1.42 -9.83
C ALA A 306 -12.27 -2.39 -10.38
N GLU A 307 -12.50 -2.40 -11.69
CA GLU A 307 -13.39 -3.37 -12.35
C GLU A 307 -12.93 -4.81 -12.10
N LEU A 308 -11.63 -5.07 -12.24
CA LEU A 308 -11.06 -6.40 -12.02
C LEU A 308 -11.23 -6.88 -10.57
N VAL A 309 -10.98 -6.02 -9.59
CA VAL A 309 -11.16 -6.35 -8.16
C VAL A 309 -12.63 -6.63 -7.84
N LEU A 310 -13.55 -5.80 -8.35
CA LEU A 310 -14.98 -6.02 -8.17
C LEU A 310 -15.48 -7.30 -8.89
N ALA A 311 -14.87 -7.67 -10.01
CA ALA A 311 -15.15 -8.94 -10.68
C ALA A 311 -14.69 -10.13 -9.83
N MET A 312 -13.52 -10.05 -9.18
CA MET A 312 -13.02 -11.07 -8.25
C MET A 312 -13.93 -11.24 -7.03
N LEU A 313 -14.49 -10.18 -6.47
CA LEU A 313 -15.51 -10.26 -5.41
C LEU A 313 -16.75 -11.06 -5.86
N ASN A 314 -17.07 -11.03 -7.16
CA ASN A 314 -18.13 -11.82 -7.78
C ASN A 314 -17.63 -13.18 -8.31
N LYS A 315 -16.50 -13.69 -7.76
CA LYS A 315 -15.90 -14.99 -8.06
C LYS A 315 -15.46 -15.15 -9.51
N LYS A 316 -15.14 -14.08 -10.21
CA LYS A 316 -14.57 -14.13 -11.57
C LYS A 316 -13.04 -14.05 -11.49
N ILE A 317 -12.36 -14.93 -12.22
CA ILE A 317 -10.90 -14.86 -12.37
C ILE A 317 -10.56 -13.63 -13.19
N PRO A 318 -9.59 -12.78 -12.78
CA PRO A 318 -9.20 -11.61 -13.54
C PRO A 318 -8.50 -12.02 -14.84
N ILE A 319 -9.11 -11.68 -15.96
CA ILE A 319 -8.54 -11.86 -17.30
C ILE A 319 -8.46 -10.48 -17.92
N PHE A 320 -7.26 -10.03 -18.22
CA PHE A 320 -7.05 -8.69 -18.80
C PHE A 320 -5.95 -8.68 -19.84
N LYS A 321 -6.05 -7.71 -20.74
CA LYS A 321 -5.03 -7.37 -21.72
C LYS A 321 -4.83 -5.87 -21.70
N LYS A 322 -3.60 -5.43 -21.56
CA LYS A 322 -3.25 -4.01 -21.67
C LYS A 322 -3.62 -3.49 -23.08
N THR A 323 -4.27 -2.35 -23.11
CA THR A 323 -4.61 -1.63 -24.34
C THR A 323 -3.63 -0.50 -24.63
N LYS A 324 -2.89 -0.08 -23.60
CA LYS A 324 -1.79 0.88 -23.65
C LYS A 324 -0.55 0.25 -23.03
N ASN A 325 0.63 0.75 -23.35
CA ASN A 325 1.88 0.29 -22.78
C ASN A 325 2.96 1.38 -22.84
N HIS A 326 2.82 2.39 -22.00
CA HIS A 326 3.80 3.47 -21.86
C HIS A 326 3.99 3.80 -20.37
N PRO A 327 5.14 4.32 -19.98
CA PRO A 327 5.35 4.75 -18.61
C PRO A 327 4.61 6.07 -18.31
N VAL A 328 4.13 6.19 -17.07
CA VAL A 328 3.51 7.41 -16.53
C VAL A 328 4.24 7.80 -15.26
N LEU A 329 4.59 9.08 -15.14
CA LEU A 329 5.22 9.63 -13.93
C LEU A 329 4.13 10.16 -12.99
N ILE A 330 4.14 9.69 -11.75
CA ILE A 330 3.28 10.16 -10.68
C ILE A 330 4.16 10.91 -9.68
N ASP A 331 3.87 12.19 -9.51
CA ASP A 331 4.50 13.04 -8.50
C ASP A 331 3.86 12.78 -7.14
N ILE A 332 4.68 12.58 -6.11
CA ILE A 332 4.21 12.20 -4.76
C ILE A 332 4.42 13.35 -3.76
N ASN A 333 5.26 14.34 -4.11
CA ASN A 333 5.57 15.51 -3.28
C ASN A 333 4.63 16.69 -3.52
#